data_a506d0294ca2642c593a3b1c5e38653e
#
_entry.id   a506d0294ca2642c593a3b1c5e38653e
#
_cell.length_a   1.000
_cell.length_b   1.000
_cell.length_c   1.000
_cell.angle_alpha   90.00
_cell.angle_beta   90.00
_cell.angle_gamma   90.00
#
_symmetry.space_group_name_H-M   'P 1'
#
loop_
_entity.id
_entity.type
_entity.pdbx_description
1 polymer ?
#
loop_
_entity_poly.entity_id
_entity_poly.type
_entity_poly.pdbx_seq_one_letter_code
_entity_poly.pdbx_strand_id
1 'polypeptide(L)'
;KFIGEQIGLLESEGHPERFLFGFEESYGYLSGSHVRDKDGVNAVLLLCEMASFYQSRGMTLSGAIDALYETYGYYSCAQESFAFSGASAMRDMACCMQRLRENPPTEIAALPVTKITDYLAPTTGLPASDVLEFRLHGGCKLTVRPSGTEPKLKLYLSAKAGTQAEAEALLNRLRAACKPLLRF
;
A
#
# COMPACT_ATOMS: atom_id res chain seq x y z
N LYS A 1 7.26 11.91 -1.75
CA LYS A 1 8.19 12.57 -2.71
C LYS A 1 7.86 12.26 -4.16
N PHE A 2 7.42 11.04 -4.49
CA PHE A 2 7.07 10.66 -5.88
C PHE A 2 5.86 11.43 -6.41
N ILE A 3 4.86 11.74 -5.58
CA ILE A 3 3.72 12.57 -5.96
C ILE A 3 4.19 13.98 -6.31
N GLY A 4 5.03 14.59 -5.46
CA GLY A 4 5.62 15.91 -5.72
C GLY A 4 6.50 15.95 -6.98
N GLU A 5 7.20 14.84 -7.29
CA GLU A 5 7.97 14.69 -8.53
C GLU A 5 7.05 14.72 -9.77
N GLN A 6 5.89 14.05 -9.72
CA GLN A 6 4.93 14.06 -10.84
C GLN A 6 4.42 15.49 -11.13
N ILE A 7 4.17 16.30 -10.09
CA ILE A 7 3.83 17.71 -10.30
C ILE A 7 4.97 18.44 -11.01
N GLY A 8 6.23 18.23 -10.56
CA GLY A 8 7.40 18.86 -11.19
C GLY A 8 7.59 18.46 -12.66
N LEU A 9 7.31 17.20 -13.02
CA LEU A 9 7.33 16.75 -14.41
C LEU A 9 6.26 17.44 -15.24
N LEU A 10 5.01 17.49 -14.76
CA LEU A 10 3.92 18.16 -15.46
C LEU A 10 4.18 19.68 -15.62
N GLU A 11 4.82 20.32 -14.63
CA GLU A 11 5.23 21.72 -14.77
C GLU A 11 6.31 21.90 -15.84
N SER A 12 7.29 21.01 -15.90
CA SER A 12 8.32 21.08 -16.94
C SER A 12 7.77 20.86 -18.36
N GLU A 13 6.64 20.15 -18.46
CA GLU A 13 5.86 19.97 -19.69
C GLU A 13 4.94 21.17 -20.00
N GLY A 14 4.78 22.12 -19.07
CA GLY A 14 3.88 23.28 -19.19
C GLY A 14 2.40 22.94 -18.87
N HIS A 15 2.14 21.82 -18.23
CA HIS A 15 0.79 21.31 -17.95
C HIS A 15 0.55 20.96 -16.48
N PRO A 16 0.84 21.84 -15.49
CA PRO A 16 0.64 21.56 -14.07
C PRO A 16 -0.84 21.31 -13.71
N GLU A 17 -1.78 21.84 -14.49
CA GLU A 17 -3.23 21.65 -14.32
C GLU A 17 -3.68 20.19 -14.53
N ARG A 18 -2.87 19.35 -15.14
CA ARG A 18 -3.15 17.90 -15.31
C ARG A 18 -2.98 17.12 -14.01
N PHE A 19 -2.31 17.67 -13.00
CA PHE A 19 -2.26 17.05 -11.69
C PHE A 19 -3.56 17.37 -10.95
N LEU A 20 -4.37 16.34 -10.71
CA LEU A 20 -5.67 16.48 -10.04
C LEU A 20 -5.58 16.16 -8.55
N PHE A 21 -5.03 14.99 -8.22
CA PHE A 21 -5.04 14.48 -6.86
C PHE A 21 -3.97 13.40 -6.64
N GLY A 22 -3.37 13.39 -5.46
CA GLY A 22 -2.48 12.34 -4.99
C GLY A 22 -2.72 12.03 -3.51
N PHE A 23 -2.46 10.80 -3.09
CA PHE A 23 -2.63 10.43 -1.69
C PHE A 23 -1.66 9.31 -1.28
N GLU A 24 -1.48 9.19 0.02
CA GLU A 24 -0.75 8.10 0.67
C GLU A 24 -1.71 7.30 1.57
N GLU A 25 -1.39 6.03 1.84
CA GLU A 25 -2.19 5.19 2.73
C GLU A 25 -2.23 5.69 4.19
N SER A 26 -1.27 6.54 4.55
CA SER A 26 -1.10 7.13 5.89
C SER A 26 -1.69 8.53 6.03
N TYR A 27 -2.86 8.75 5.44
CA TYR A 27 -3.64 10.00 5.56
C TYR A 27 -2.97 11.25 4.98
N GLY A 28 -2.10 11.09 4.00
CA GLY A 28 -1.50 12.20 3.28
C GLY A 28 -2.27 12.46 1.98
N TYR A 29 -2.77 13.68 1.80
CA TYR A 29 -3.54 14.08 0.62
C TYR A 29 -2.95 15.33 0.00
N LEU A 30 -3.00 15.41 -1.32
CA LEU A 30 -2.55 16.54 -2.10
C LEU A 30 -3.47 16.74 -3.30
N SER A 31 -4.06 17.92 -3.44
CA SER A 31 -4.91 18.31 -4.56
C SER A 31 -4.40 19.61 -5.17
N GLY A 32 -4.28 19.62 -6.49
CA GLY A 32 -3.69 20.75 -7.21
C GLY A 32 -2.16 20.82 -7.11
N SER A 33 -1.57 21.82 -7.76
CA SER A 33 -0.12 21.94 -7.94
C SER A 33 0.55 23.03 -7.09
N HIS A 34 -0.20 23.68 -6.19
CA HIS A 34 0.28 24.85 -5.42
C HIS A 34 1.27 24.49 -4.30
N VAL A 35 1.32 23.24 -3.85
CA VAL A 35 2.32 22.70 -2.92
C VAL A 35 2.85 21.36 -3.41
N ARG A 36 4.00 20.91 -2.83
CA ARG A 36 4.68 19.66 -3.23
C ARG A 36 4.61 18.55 -2.21
N ASP A 37 3.92 18.75 -1.12
CA ASP A 37 3.74 17.81 -0.04
C ASP A 37 2.28 17.83 0.43
N LYS A 38 1.95 16.93 1.33
CA LYS A 38 0.62 16.75 1.90
C LYS A 38 0.03 18.07 2.42
N ASP A 39 -1.18 18.37 2.00
CA ASP A 39 -1.93 19.56 2.41
C ASP A 39 -3.20 19.17 3.16
N GLY A 40 -3.11 19.19 4.50
CA GLY A 40 -4.23 18.85 5.37
C GLY A 40 -5.38 19.86 5.31
N VAL A 41 -5.09 21.14 5.04
CA VAL A 41 -6.12 22.19 4.95
C VAL A 41 -6.96 22.00 3.70
N ASN A 42 -6.30 21.80 2.55
CA ASN A 42 -6.97 21.50 1.29
C ASN A 42 -7.74 20.17 1.36
N ALA A 43 -7.18 19.15 2.03
CA ALA A 43 -7.87 17.88 2.24
C ALA A 43 -9.18 18.04 3.03
N VAL A 44 -9.20 18.86 4.08
CA VAL A 44 -10.43 19.18 4.84
C VAL A 44 -11.46 19.86 3.98
N LEU A 45 -11.05 20.88 3.20
CA LEU A 45 -11.95 21.57 2.27
C LEU A 45 -12.58 20.59 1.27
N LEU A 46 -11.76 19.75 0.65
CA LEU A 46 -12.21 18.74 -0.32
C LEU A 46 -13.17 17.73 0.31
N LEU A 47 -12.94 17.32 1.56
CA LEU A 47 -13.86 16.45 2.31
C LEU A 47 -15.20 17.12 2.58
N CYS A 48 -15.21 18.42 2.92
CA CYS A 48 -16.45 19.19 3.12
C CYS A 48 -17.25 19.31 1.82
N GLU A 49 -16.57 19.60 0.70
CA GLU A 49 -17.20 19.66 -0.62
C GLU A 49 -17.78 18.30 -1.02
N MET A 50 -17.02 17.22 -0.82
CA MET A 50 -17.46 15.86 -1.10
C MET A 50 -18.66 15.47 -0.24
N ALA A 51 -18.68 15.82 1.06
CA ALA A 51 -19.81 15.56 1.94
C ALA A 51 -21.07 16.30 1.45
N SER A 52 -20.95 17.59 1.09
CA SER A 52 -22.02 18.40 0.54
C SER A 52 -22.57 17.83 -0.78
N PHE A 53 -21.66 17.41 -1.68
CA PHE A 53 -22.00 16.77 -2.94
C PHE A 53 -22.83 15.50 -2.76
N TYR A 54 -22.42 14.59 -1.87
CA TYR A 54 -23.17 13.36 -1.62
C TYR A 54 -24.46 13.63 -0.87
N GLN A 55 -24.48 14.56 0.10
CA GLN A 55 -25.68 14.95 0.81
C GLN A 55 -26.76 15.51 -0.15
N SER A 56 -26.38 16.33 -1.13
CA SER A 56 -27.30 16.85 -2.14
C SER A 56 -27.95 15.76 -3.01
N ARG A 57 -27.38 14.55 -2.98
CA ARG A 57 -27.90 13.36 -3.67
C ARG A 57 -28.58 12.36 -2.74
N GLY A 58 -28.82 12.74 -1.48
CA GLY A 58 -29.41 11.87 -0.48
C GLY A 58 -28.51 10.75 0.01
N MET A 59 -27.18 10.89 -0.17
CA MET A 59 -26.19 9.89 0.20
C MET A 59 -25.23 10.43 1.27
N THR A 60 -24.81 9.59 2.22
CA THR A 60 -23.74 9.90 3.16
C THR A 60 -22.38 9.52 2.58
N LEU A 61 -21.27 10.02 3.18
CA LEU A 61 -19.92 9.56 2.80
C LEU A 61 -19.73 8.04 3.06
N SER A 62 -20.34 7.52 4.13
CA SER A 62 -20.33 6.07 4.38
C SER A 62 -21.04 5.31 3.25
N GLY A 63 -22.24 5.74 2.85
CA GLY A 63 -22.95 5.13 1.73
C GLY A 63 -22.20 5.22 0.40
N ALA A 64 -21.41 6.30 0.19
CA ALA A 64 -20.56 6.41 -0.98
C ALA A 64 -19.40 5.38 -0.96
N ILE A 65 -18.81 5.10 0.21
CA ILE A 65 -17.81 4.05 0.38
C ILE A 65 -18.42 2.67 0.13
N ASP A 66 -19.62 2.41 0.67
CA ASP A 66 -20.32 1.14 0.45
C ASP A 66 -20.57 0.90 -1.05
N ALA A 67 -21.00 1.92 -1.78
CA ALA A 67 -21.18 1.85 -3.23
C ALA A 67 -19.86 1.59 -4.00
N LEU A 68 -18.73 2.10 -3.52
CA LEU A 68 -17.43 1.77 -4.07
C LEU A 68 -17.07 0.29 -3.82
N TYR A 69 -17.31 -0.23 -2.63
CA TYR A 69 -17.08 -1.63 -2.33
C TYR A 69 -17.98 -2.56 -3.14
N GLU A 70 -19.24 -2.22 -3.33
CA GLU A 70 -20.16 -2.97 -4.20
C GLU A 70 -19.69 -3.00 -5.65
N THR A 71 -19.12 -1.88 -6.13
CA THR A 71 -18.67 -1.76 -7.53
C THR A 71 -17.33 -2.46 -7.78
N TYR A 72 -16.36 -2.31 -6.87
CA TYR A 72 -14.96 -2.73 -7.09
C TYR A 72 -14.54 -3.94 -6.28
N GLY A 73 -15.37 -4.41 -5.36
CA GLY A 73 -15.10 -5.46 -4.39
C GLY A 73 -14.62 -4.89 -3.04
N TYR A 74 -14.72 -5.72 -2.02
CA TYR A 74 -14.39 -5.35 -0.66
C TYR A 74 -12.90 -5.58 -0.39
N TYR A 75 -12.26 -4.54 0.13
CA TYR A 75 -10.85 -4.57 0.49
C TYR A 75 -10.68 -4.45 2.01
N SER A 76 -9.86 -5.31 2.59
CA SER A 76 -9.41 -5.20 3.97
C SER A 76 -7.89 -5.13 3.98
N CYS A 77 -7.34 -4.11 4.63
CA CYS A 77 -5.92 -3.82 4.64
C CYS A 77 -5.36 -3.79 6.06
N ALA A 78 -4.09 -4.17 6.22
CA ALA A 78 -3.38 -4.04 7.48
C ALA A 78 -1.91 -3.75 7.27
N GLN A 79 -1.33 -3.08 8.24
CA GLN A 79 0.11 -2.96 8.41
C GLN A 79 0.54 -3.73 9.64
N GLU A 80 1.53 -4.60 9.50
CA GLU A 80 2.13 -5.37 10.57
C GLU A 80 3.63 -5.03 10.68
N SER A 81 4.20 -5.25 11.84
CA SER A 81 5.65 -5.10 12.05
C SER A 81 6.21 -6.37 12.66
N PHE A 82 7.28 -6.87 12.05
CA PHE A 82 8.04 -8.02 12.55
C PHE A 82 9.42 -7.53 13.02
N ALA A 83 9.65 -7.51 14.33
CA ALA A 83 10.91 -7.07 14.93
C ALA A 83 11.89 -8.22 15.09
N PHE A 84 13.16 -7.96 14.81
CA PHE A 84 14.30 -8.82 15.10
C PHE A 84 14.95 -8.34 16.38
N SER A 85 15.53 -9.24 17.17
CA SER A 85 16.14 -8.92 18.46
C SER A 85 17.55 -9.53 18.59
N GLY A 86 18.35 -8.95 19.49
CA GLY A 86 19.74 -9.39 19.74
C GLY A 86 20.78 -8.66 18.89
N ALA A 87 22.05 -9.01 19.08
CA ALA A 87 23.19 -8.34 18.44
C ALA A 87 23.22 -8.53 16.91
N SER A 88 22.60 -9.59 16.39
CA SER A 88 22.54 -9.89 14.96
C SER A 88 21.28 -9.35 14.24
N ALA A 89 20.38 -8.66 14.94
CA ALA A 89 19.04 -8.31 14.46
C ALA A 89 19.02 -7.64 13.08
N MET A 90 19.91 -6.68 12.80
CA MET A 90 20.00 -6.02 11.48
C MET A 90 20.43 -7.01 10.39
N ARG A 91 21.41 -7.87 10.69
CA ARG A 91 21.87 -8.91 9.76
C ARG A 91 20.76 -9.93 9.49
N ASP A 92 20.06 -10.38 10.52
CA ASP A 92 19.00 -11.38 10.40
C ASP A 92 17.81 -10.82 9.58
N MET A 93 17.49 -9.55 9.75
CA MET A 93 16.53 -8.84 8.89
C MET A 93 16.96 -8.81 7.42
N ALA A 94 18.23 -8.46 7.15
CA ALA A 94 18.78 -8.43 5.79
C ALA A 94 18.80 -9.84 5.16
N CYS A 95 19.20 -10.87 5.91
CA CYS A 95 19.15 -12.27 5.47
C CYS A 95 17.74 -12.74 5.17
N CYS A 96 16.74 -12.30 5.94
CA CYS A 96 15.35 -12.59 5.68
C CYS A 96 14.89 -12.01 4.32
N MET A 97 15.22 -10.76 4.02
CA MET A 97 14.91 -10.13 2.73
C MET A 97 15.61 -10.83 1.57
N GLN A 98 16.89 -11.20 1.75
CA GLN A 98 17.63 -11.91 0.71
C GLN A 98 17.05 -13.29 0.45
N ARG A 99 16.69 -14.05 1.49
CA ARG A 99 16.03 -15.36 1.34
C ARG A 99 14.70 -15.24 0.56
N LEU A 100 13.89 -14.22 0.85
CA LEU A 100 12.64 -13.99 0.12
C LEU A 100 12.86 -13.69 -1.36
N ARG A 101 14.02 -13.11 -1.74
CA ARG A 101 14.42 -12.89 -3.13
C ARG A 101 14.91 -14.15 -3.83
N GLU A 102 15.77 -14.91 -3.15
CA GLU A 102 16.40 -16.11 -3.71
C GLU A 102 15.43 -17.30 -3.77
N ASN A 103 14.59 -17.42 -2.76
CA ASN A 103 13.62 -18.50 -2.62
C ASN A 103 12.22 -17.95 -2.33
N PRO A 104 11.60 -17.25 -3.30
CA PRO A 104 10.31 -16.64 -3.11
C PRO A 104 9.24 -17.71 -2.92
N PRO A 105 8.23 -17.48 -2.06
CA PRO A 105 7.12 -18.39 -1.89
C PRO A 105 6.31 -18.51 -3.19
N THR A 106 5.85 -19.70 -3.52
CA THR A 106 4.92 -19.94 -4.63
C THR A 106 3.47 -19.72 -4.24
N GLU A 107 3.18 -19.75 -2.93
CA GLU A 107 1.88 -19.43 -2.36
C GLU A 107 2.02 -18.77 -0.97
N ILE A 108 1.04 -17.95 -0.60
CA ILE A 108 0.91 -17.32 0.72
C ILE A 108 -0.54 -17.45 1.18
N ALA A 109 -0.79 -18.01 2.36
CA ALA A 109 -2.13 -18.28 2.89
C ALA A 109 -3.00 -19.14 1.94
N ALA A 110 -2.40 -20.14 1.28
CA ALA A 110 -3.01 -20.97 0.23
C ALA A 110 -3.54 -20.16 -0.98
N LEU A 111 -2.97 -18.99 -1.24
CA LEU A 111 -3.18 -18.21 -2.45
C LEU A 111 -1.92 -18.26 -3.31
N PRO A 112 -1.99 -18.72 -4.57
CA PRO A 112 -0.86 -18.71 -5.48
C PRO A 112 -0.28 -17.30 -5.65
N VAL A 113 1.05 -17.18 -5.65
CA VAL A 113 1.76 -15.95 -6.02
C VAL A 113 1.72 -15.83 -7.55
N THR A 114 1.11 -14.77 -8.04
CA THR A 114 0.92 -14.54 -9.48
C THR A 114 1.98 -13.63 -10.08
N LYS A 115 2.57 -12.76 -9.24
CA LYS A 115 3.64 -11.84 -9.64
C LYS A 115 4.48 -11.45 -8.43
N ILE A 116 5.79 -11.35 -8.65
CA ILE A 116 6.74 -10.80 -7.69
C ILE A 116 7.38 -9.57 -8.32
N THR A 117 7.42 -8.46 -7.58
CA THR A 117 8.12 -7.25 -7.97
C THR A 117 9.19 -6.95 -6.93
N ASP A 118 10.45 -6.96 -7.35
CA ASP A 118 11.58 -6.48 -6.53
C ASP A 118 11.93 -5.05 -6.95
N TYR A 119 11.72 -4.10 -6.04
CA TYR A 119 11.99 -2.69 -6.31
C TYR A 119 13.49 -2.33 -6.23
N LEU A 120 14.38 -3.28 -5.88
CA LEU A 120 15.82 -3.12 -6.12
C LEU A 120 16.17 -3.31 -7.60
N ALA A 121 15.37 -4.05 -8.35
CA ALA A 121 15.61 -4.28 -9.77
C ALA A 121 15.30 -3.02 -10.60
N PRO A 122 16.11 -2.70 -11.60
CA PRO A 122 15.94 -1.50 -12.43
C PRO A 122 14.70 -1.58 -13.36
N THR A 123 14.03 -2.72 -13.38
CA THR A 123 12.87 -3.00 -14.27
C THR A 123 11.60 -2.25 -13.89
N THR A 124 11.55 -1.60 -12.72
CA THR A 124 10.36 -0.90 -12.23
C THR A 124 10.22 0.52 -12.76
N GLY A 125 11.28 1.11 -13.33
CA GLY A 125 11.33 2.53 -13.71
C GLY A 125 11.33 3.50 -12.51
N LEU A 126 11.36 2.98 -11.28
CA LEU A 126 11.41 3.75 -10.04
C LEU A 126 12.83 3.72 -9.45
N PRO A 127 13.20 4.71 -8.62
CA PRO A 127 14.45 4.65 -7.85
C PRO A 127 14.51 3.37 -7.00
N ALA A 128 15.69 2.73 -6.99
CA ALA A 128 15.90 1.49 -6.27
C ALA A 128 15.50 1.62 -4.79
N SER A 129 14.74 0.65 -4.30
CA SER A 129 14.26 0.59 -2.93
C SER A 129 14.21 -0.86 -2.46
N ASP A 130 14.62 -1.12 -1.23
CA ASP A 130 14.56 -2.46 -0.64
C ASP A 130 13.12 -2.80 -0.27
N VAL A 131 12.34 -3.19 -1.27
CA VAL A 131 10.92 -3.56 -1.15
C VAL A 131 10.64 -4.76 -2.04
N LEU A 132 9.89 -5.73 -1.52
CA LEU A 132 9.35 -6.86 -2.26
C LEU A 132 7.82 -6.81 -2.23
N GLU A 133 7.20 -6.90 -3.40
CA GLU A 133 5.75 -7.01 -3.54
C GLU A 133 5.40 -8.39 -4.12
N PHE A 134 4.52 -9.11 -3.43
CA PHE A 134 3.92 -10.36 -3.88
C PHE A 134 2.45 -10.11 -4.21
N ARG A 135 2.09 -10.21 -5.48
CA ARG A 135 0.69 -10.23 -5.90
C ARG A 135 0.19 -11.66 -5.85
N LEU A 136 -0.96 -11.84 -5.22
CA LEU A 136 -1.58 -13.13 -5.00
C LEU A 136 -2.83 -13.26 -5.85
N HIS A 137 -3.24 -14.49 -6.10
CA HIS A 137 -4.51 -14.76 -6.77
C HIS A 137 -5.68 -14.05 -6.05
N GLY A 138 -6.71 -13.67 -6.79
CA GLY A 138 -7.88 -12.95 -6.25
C GLY A 138 -7.66 -11.47 -5.97
N GLY A 139 -6.53 -10.88 -6.41
CA GLY A 139 -6.23 -9.45 -6.20
C GLY A 139 -5.68 -9.10 -4.81
N CYS A 140 -5.29 -10.11 -4.04
CA CYS A 140 -4.63 -9.91 -2.76
C CYS A 140 -3.16 -9.53 -2.94
N LYS A 141 -2.56 -8.91 -1.91
CA LYS A 141 -1.19 -8.42 -1.98
C LYS A 141 -0.50 -8.48 -0.62
N LEU A 142 0.78 -8.85 -0.63
CA LEU A 142 1.72 -8.66 0.47
C LEU A 142 2.89 -7.83 -0.02
N THR A 143 3.22 -6.74 0.69
CA THR A 143 4.45 -5.98 0.47
C THR A 143 5.32 -6.06 1.72
N VAL A 144 6.60 -6.36 1.53
CA VAL A 144 7.59 -6.47 2.61
C VAL A 144 8.63 -5.39 2.43
N ARG A 145 8.89 -4.62 3.49
CA ARG A 145 9.85 -3.51 3.48
C ARG A 145 10.63 -3.47 4.79
N PRO A 146 11.97 -3.51 4.78
CA PRO A 146 12.76 -3.28 5.97
C PRO A 146 12.70 -1.81 6.41
N SER A 147 12.76 -1.59 7.71
CA SER A 147 12.99 -0.25 8.26
C SER A 147 14.44 0.15 8.03
N GLY A 148 14.67 1.41 7.66
CA GLY A 148 16.04 1.94 7.49
C GLY A 148 16.78 2.23 8.79
N THR A 149 16.07 2.29 9.92
CA THR A 149 16.63 2.75 11.21
C THR A 149 16.50 1.73 12.33
N GLU A 150 15.65 0.72 12.17
CA GLU A 150 15.34 -0.26 13.21
C GLU A 150 15.35 -1.67 12.61
N PRO A 151 15.75 -2.70 13.37
CA PRO A 151 15.74 -4.09 12.90
C PRO A 151 14.33 -4.66 12.87
N LYS A 152 13.51 -4.17 11.94
CA LYS A 152 12.14 -4.62 11.74
C LYS A 152 11.73 -4.62 10.28
N LEU A 153 10.93 -5.59 9.89
CA LEU A 153 10.22 -5.62 8.62
C LEU A 153 8.82 -5.06 8.81
N LYS A 154 8.42 -4.14 7.94
CA LYS A 154 7.04 -3.69 7.78
C LYS A 154 6.38 -4.53 6.70
N LEU A 155 5.17 -5.00 6.99
CA LEU A 155 4.35 -5.81 6.12
C LEU A 155 3.07 -5.04 5.82
N TYR A 156 2.79 -4.84 4.55
CA TYR A 156 1.54 -4.24 4.11
C TYR A 156 0.71 -5.33 3.44
N LEU A 157 -0.44 -5.61 4.02
CA LEU A 157 -1.35 -6.66 3.60
C LEU A 157 -2.59 -6.03 2.98
N SER A 158 -3.03 -6.57 1.86
CA SER A 158 -4.30 -6.22 1.24
C SER A 158 -5.01 -7.49 0.82
N ALA A 159 -6.20 -7.70 1.35
CA ALA A 159 -7.11 -8.78 0.99
C ALA A 159 -8.30 -8.21 0.22
N LYS A 160 -8.70 -8.89 -0.86
CA LYS A 160 -9.88 -8.57 -1.66
C LYS A 160 -10.84 -9.75 -1.67
N ALA A 161 -12.13 -9.50 -1.47
CA ALA A 161 -13.18 -10.53 -1.55
C ALA A 161 -14.53 -9.95 -2.04
N GLY A 162 -15.53 -10.81 -2.14
CA GLY A 162 -16.89 -10.44 -2.55
C GLY A 162 -17.70 -9.75 -1.45
N THR A 163 -17.31 -9.95 -0.18
CA THR A 163 -17.96 -9.34 0.99
C THR A 163 -16.91 -8.84 1.98
N GLN A 164 -17.31 -7.91 2.85
CA GLN A 164 -16.44 -7.38 3.91
C GLN A 164 -15.96 -8.49 4.85
N ALA A 165 -16.86 -9.38 5.27
CA ALA A 165 -16.53 -10.47 6.18
C ALA A 165 -15.51 -11.46 5.57
N GLU A 166 -15.63 -11.77 4.29
CA GLU A 166 -14.67 -12.61 3.56
C GLU A 166 -13.32 -11.92 3.43
N ALA A 167 -13.29 -10.60 3.14
CA ALA A 167 -12.06 -9.83 3.04
C ALA A 167 -11.31 -9.80 4.39
N GLU A 168 -12.03 -9.62 5.50
CA GLU A 168 -11.45 -9.65 6.85
C GLU A 168 -10.94 -11.05 7.23
N ALA A 169 -11.72 -12.10 6.95
CA ALA A 169 -11.28 -13.48 7.18
C ALA A 169 -10.00 -13.80 6.37
N LEU A 170 -9.95 -13.36 5.12
CA LEU A 170 -8.80 -13.54 4.26
C LEU A 170 -7.57 -12.74 4.73
N LEU A 171 -7.78 -11.50 5.19
CA LEU A 171 -6.73 -10.70 5.81
C LEU A 171 -6.13 -11.38 7.05
N ASN A 172 -6.96 -11.98 7.90
CA ASN A 172 -6.50 -12.71 9.07
C ASN A 172 -5.69 -13.97 8.70
N ARG A 173 -6.06 -14.66 7.62
CA ARG A 173 -5.27 -15.76 7.06
C ARG A 173 -3.91 -15.28 6.54
N LEU A 174 -3.86 -14.15 5.83
CA LEU A 174 -2.61 -13.54 5.36
C LEU A 174 -1.70 -13.17 6.54
N ARG A 175 -2.25 -12.54 7.59
CA ARG A 175 -1.50 -12.23 8.82
C ARG A 175 -0.87 -13.47 9.46
N ALA A 176 -1.65 -14.55 9.58
CA ALA A 176 -1.17 -15.79 10.16
C ALA A 176 -0.04 -16.41 9.32
N ALA A 177 -0.13 -16.35 7.99
CA ALA A 177 0.87 -16.88 7.07
C ALA A 177 2.18 -16.07 7.04
N CYS A 178 2.16 -14.78 7.40
CA CYS A 178 3.36 -13.93 7.37
C CYS A 178 4.40 -14.34 8.42
N LYS A 179 3.98 -14.75 9.62
CA LYS A 179 4.91 -15.13 10.70
C LYS A 179 5.86 -16.29 10.32
N PRO A 180 5.38 -17.44 9.83
CA PRO A 180 6.26 -18.51 9.38
C PRO A 180 7.09 -18.14 8.15
N LEU A 181 6.56 -17.30 7.26
CA LEU A 181 7.27 -16.81 6.07
C LEU A 181 8.54 -16.02 6.44
N LEU A 182 8.53 -15.27 7.54
CA LEU A 182 9.61 -14.40 7.97
C LEU A 182 10.54 -15.04 9.02
N ARG A 183 10.21 -16.22 9.56
CA ARG A 183 11.07 -16.95 10.50
C ARG A 183 12.18 -17.71 9.78
N PHE A 184 13.32 -17.82 10.48
CA PHE A 184 14.43 -18.69 10.12
C PHE A 184 14.15 -20.14 10.57
#